data_9f9a828334aaa2f29258c6c2de03394f
#
_entry.id   9f9a828334aaa2f29258c6c2de03394f
#
_cell.length_a   1.000
_cell.length_b   1.000
_cell.length_c   1.000
_cell.angle_alpha   90.00
_cell.angle_beta   90.00
_cell.angle_gamma   90.00
#
_symmetry.space_group_name_H-M   'P 1'
#
loop_
_entity.id
_entity.type
_entity.pdbx_description
1 polymer ?
#
loop_
_entity_poly.entity_id
_entity_poly.type
_entity_poly.pdbx_seq_one_letter_code
_entity_poly.pdbx_strand_id
1 'polypeptide(L)'
;MKHILYTIAALFVFAASIQAQEEDSWEKWGPTTGLKDGGFIARVGYVLGGTTPIPLPAEIRKVNGFSPRGGISLGIDGYKMFSKRWGVSAGAHFFWEGFHTNADVKNYYVWLEQEGEVTKGYFTGTNVTSTEMWGVTLPLLATFRMSPRWNVSAGPYLSLYFHQTFSGEVFDNDEGVGYLREDTPTGTKILMTRENPTPYPDNFPEKMQPVALGIEIAFDWKAMKHMNVFGLLDWGMTDIWDRNFEAITFKMYPIYATVGLAYRY
;
A
#
# COMPACT_ATOMS: atom_id res chain seq x y z
N MET A 1 8.00 7.29 15.19
CA MET A 1 6.57 7.02 14.90
C MET A 1 5.61 7.84 15.76
N LYS A 2 5.73 7.89 17.11
CA LYS A 2 4.80 8.68 17.97
C LYS A 2 4.73 10.17 17.58
N HIS A 3 5.84 10.81 17.22
CA HIS A 3 5.88 12.22 16.83
C HIS A 3 5.16 12.51 15.51
N ILE A 4 5.22 11.61 14.52
CA ILE A 4 4.50 11.76 13.23
C ILE A 4 3.00 11.66 13.47
N LEU A 5 2.56 10.71 14.32
CA LEU A 5 1.14 10.56 14.68
C LEU A 5 0.59 11.81 15.40
N TYR A 6 1.38 12.39 16.30
CA TYR A 6 1.00 13.63 16.98
C TYR A 6 0.96 14.83 16.05
N THR A 7 1.87 14.91 15.05
CA THR A 7 1.86 15.99 14.06
C THR A 7 0.65 15.88 13.14
N ILE A 8 0.29 14.68 12.71
CA ILE A 8 -0.92 14.43 11.91
C ILE A 8 -2.17 14.73 12.74
N ALA A 9 -2.25 14.26 13.99
CA ALA A 9 -3.36 14.55 14.89
C ALA A 9 -3.48 16.05 15.20
N ALA A 10 -2.36 16.76 15.41
CA ALA A 10 -2.35 18.20 15.63
C ALA A 10 -2.81 18.98 14.37
N LEU A 11 -2.43 18.54 13.16
CA LEU A 11 -2.94 19.10 11.92
C LEU A 11 -4.45 18.88 11.76
N PHE A 12 -4.98 17.71 12.15
CA PHE A 12 -6.42 17.45 12.15
C PHE A 12 -7.17 18.29 13.19
N VAL A 13 -6.64 18.44 14.40
CA VAL A 13 -7.24 19.27 15.46
C VAL A 13 -7.18 20.76 15.09
N PHE A 14 -6.09 21.24 14.48
CA PHE A 14 -5.95 22.61 14.00
C PHE A 14 -6.91 22.88 12.83
N ALA A 15 -7.06 21.93 11.91
CA ALA A 15 -8.04 22.00 10.83
C ALA A 15 -9.49 22.02 11.35
N ALA A 16 -9.79 21.24 12.40
CA ALA A 16 -11.10 21.22 13.05
C ALA A 16 -11.41 22.53 13.80
N SER A 17 -10.43 23.16 14.43
CA SER A 17 -10.62 24.43 15.16
C SER A 17 -10.84 25.63 14.23
N ILE A 18 -10.28 25.63 13.02
CA ILE A 18 -10.59 26.64 11.99
C ILE A 18 -12.03 26.51 11.48
N GLN A 19 -12.60 25.32 11.55
CA GLN A 19 -13.97 25.02 11.10
C GLN A 19 -15.05 25.61 12.02
N ALA A 20 -14.72 25.88 13.29
CA ALA A 20 -15.69 26.37 14.29
C ALA A 20 -16.05 27.85 14.13
N GLN A 21 -15.42 28.61 13.22
CA GLN A 21 -15.59 30.05 13.11
C GLN A 21 -16.38 30.54 11.89
N GLU A 22 -16.77 29.67 10.95
CA GLU A 22 -17.61 30.08 9.81
C GLU A 22 -18.85 29.18 9.71
N GLU A 23 -20.02 29.73 10.05
CA GLU A 23 -21.31 29.20 9.61
C GLU A 23 -21.41 29.33 8.07
N ASP A 24 -20.81 28.39 7.38
CA ASP A 24 -20.95 28.28 5.93
C ASP A 24 -22.28 27.61 5.59
N SER A 25 -23.34 28.42 5.44
CA SER A 25 -24.61 27.94 4.90
C SER A 25 -24.40 27.39 3.48
N TRP A 26 -25.05 26.27 3.15
CA TRP A 26 -25.05 25.68 1.79
C TRP A 26 -25.45 26.66 0.69
N GLU A 27 -26.16 27.75 1.04
CA GLU A 27 -26.56 28.83 0.13
C GLU A 27 -25.41 29.75 -0.30
N LYS A 28 -24.42 30.01 0.61
CA LYS A 28 -23.20 30.77 0.25
C LYS A 28 -22.28 30.00 -0.70
N TRP A 29 -22.41 28.69 -0.72
CA TRP A 29 -21.60 27.80 -1.56
C TRP A 29 -22.38 27.28 -2.76
N GLY A 30 -23.27 28.10 -3.31
CA GLY A 30 -24.04 27.77 -4.51
C GLY A 30 -23.23 27.05 -5.59
N PRO A 31 -23.84 26.55 -6.67
CA PRO A 31 -23.20 25.71 -7.69
C PRO A 31 -21.95 26.33 -8.34
N THR A 32 -21.66 27.60 -8.08
CA THR A 32 -20.55 28.35 -8.64
C THR A 32 -19.28 28.43 -7.79
N THR A 33 -19.29 27.98 -6.53
CA THR A 33 -18.14 28.12 -5.67
C THR A 33 -17.24 26.87 -5.72
N GLY A 34 -16.45 26.74 -6.76
CA GLY A 34 -15.27 25.89 -6.81
C GLY A 34 -15.45 24.45 -7.28
N LEU A 35 -16.67 23.95 -7.49
CA LEU A 35 -16.95 22.80 -8.31
C LEU A 35 -17.79 23.28 -9.49
N LYS A 36 -17.16 23.68 -10.57
CA LYS A 36 -17.79 23.62 -11.90
C LYS A 36 -18.39 22.22 -12.01
N ASP A 37 -19.42 22.04 -12.83
CA ASP A 37 -20.01 20.71 -13.10
C ASP A 37 -18.97 19.65 -13.50
N GLY A 38 -17.74 20.01 -13.78
CA GLY A 38 -16.58 19.17 -14.06
C GLY A 38 -15.28 19.96 -14.12
N GLY A 39 -14.16 19.28 -14.03
CA GLY A 39 -12.80 19.84 -14.08
C GLY A 39 -11.73 18.79 -13.90
N PHE A 40 -10.49 19.27 -13.73
CA PHE A 40 -9.32 18.43 -13.49
C PHE A 40 -8.71 18.71 -12.12
N ILE A 41 -8.11 17.69 -11.54
CA ILE A 41 -7.39 17.74 -10.27
C ILE A 41 -6.02 17.14 -10.49
N ALA A 42 -4.95 17.89 -10.24
CA ALA A 42 -3.60 17.33 -10.18
C ALA A 42 -3.26 17.01 -8.73
N ARG A 43 -2.66 15.85 -8.48
CA ARG A 43 -2.32 15.34 -7.14
C ARG A 43 -0.84 15.06 -7.01
N VAL A 44 -0.28 15.37 -5.86
CA VAL A 44 1.05 14.92 -5.44
C VAL A 44 0.95 14.43 -4.00
N GLY A 45 1.43 13.23 -3.73
CA GLY A 45 1.29 12.60 -2.44
C GLY A 45 2.47 11.73 -2.04
N TYR A 46 2.50 11.41 -0.76
CA TYR A 46 3.43 10.48 -0.15
C TYR A 46 2.69 9.18 0.14
N VAL A 47 3.23 8.07 -0.38
CA VAL A 47 2.63 6.73 -0.27
C VAL A 47 3.23 5.99 0.91
N LEU A 48 2.37 5.36 1.70
CA LEU A 48 2.70 4.52 2.85
C LEU A 48 1.91 3.23 2.76
N GLY A 49 2.54 2.11 2.98
CA GLY A 49 1.84 0.83 2.98
C GLY A 49 2.73 -0.33 2.65
N GLY A 50 2.13 -1.42 2.24
CA GLY A 50 2.81 -2.63 1.86
C GLY A 50 1.85 -3.73 1.46
N THR A 51 2.39 -4.89 1.17
CA THR A 51 1.58 -6.09 0.96
C THR A 51 1.51 -6.92 2.23
N THR A 52 0.34 -7.46 2.51
CA THR A 52 0.11 -8.27 3.70
C THR A 52 -0.73 -9.50 3.38
N PRO A 53 -0.44 -10.65 4.00
CA PRO A 53 -1.34 -11.79 3.94
C PRO A 53 -2.60 -11.52 4.77
N ILE A 54 -3.77 -11.88 4.21
CA ILE A 54 -5.05 -11.81 4.90
C ILE A 54 -5.80 -13.11 4.70
N PRO A 55 -6.06 -13.90 5.76
CA PRO A 55 -5.64 -13.71 7.15
C PRO A 55 -4.12 -13.93 7.34
N LEU A 56 -3.57 -13.45 8.47
CA LEU A 56 -2.18 -13.68 8.80
C LEU A 56 -1.92 -15.18 9.00
N PRO A 57 -0.97 -15.80 8.27
CA PRO A 57 -0.68 -17.21 8.38
C PRO A 57 -0.15 -17.60 9.77
N ALA A 58 -0.47 -18.82 10.20
CA ALA A 58 -0.01 -19.34 11.50
C ALA A 58 1.52 -19.53 11.56
N GLU A 59 2.17 -19.63 10.43
CA GLU A 59 3.62 -19.72 10.26
C GLU A 59 4.34 -18.45 10.70
N ILE A 60 3.71 -17.29 10.57
CA ILE A 60 4.25 -16.01 11.05
C ILE A 60 3.96 -15.91 12.55
N ARG A 61 5.02 -15.97 13.35
CA ARG A 61 4.93 -16.00 14.82
C ARG A 61 5.00 -14.61 15.43
N LYS A 62 5.80 -13.72 14.83
CA LYS A 62 6.04 -12.39 15.35
C LYS A 62 6.48 -11.48 14.19
N VAL A 63 5.90 -10.31 14.09
CA VAL A 63 6.41 -9.24 13.23
C VAL A 63 7.34 -8.38 14.07
N ASN A 64 8.66 -8.46 13.82
CA ASN A 64 9.69 -7.72 14.54
C ASN A 64 9.76 -6.26 14.06
N GLY A 65 9.47 -6.03 12.78
CA GLY A 65 9.48 -4.70 12.20
C GLY A 65 8.77 -4.65 10.86
N PHE A 66 8.13 -3.51 10.62
CA PHE A 66 7.60 -3.12 9.32
C PHE A 66 8.02 -1.68 9.06
N SER A 67 8.69 -1.46 7.95
CA SER A 67 9.15 -0.14 7.53
C SER A 67 8.66 0.13 6.12
N PRO A 68 7.63 0.97 5.93
CA PRO A 68 7.29 1.44 4.60
C PRO A 68 8.50 2.23 4.06
N ARG A 69 8.99 1.84 2.91
CA ARG A 69 9.95 2.65 2.14
C ARG A 69 9.10 3.69 1.45
N GLY A 70 9.14 4.93 1.95
CA GLY A 70 8.27 6.00 1.49
C GLY A 70 8.29 6.16 0.00
N GLY A 71 7.10 6.24 -0.58
CA GLY A 71 6.89 6.37 -2.00
C GLY A 71 6.29 7.71 -2.39
N ILE A 72 6.22 7.97 -3.67
CA ILE A 72 5.62 9.18 -4.25
C ILE A 72 4.47 8.76 -5.15
N SER A 73 3.36 9.50 -5.08
CA SER A 73 2.27 9.41 -6.05
C SER A 73 2.09 10.73 -6.76
N LEU A 74 1.94 10.67 -8.09
CA LEU A 74 1.62 11.79 -8.96
C LEU A 74 0.38 11.43 -9.77
N GLY A 75 -0.69 12.22 -9.67
CA GLY A 75 -1.96 11.88 -10.28
C GLY A 75 -2.63 13.04 -11.00
N ILE A 76 -3.47 12.69 -11.97
CA ILE A 76 -4.41 13.59 -12.62
C ILE A 76 -5.77 12.89 -12.67
N ASP A 77 -6.79 13.57 -12.14
CA ASP A 77 -8.18 13.13 -12.20
C ASP A 77 -9.03 14.10 -12.99
N GLY A 78 -9.94 13.56 -13.81
CA GLY A 78 -11.11 14.26 -14.30
C GLY A 78 -12.31 13.95 -13.42
N TYR A 79 -13.10 14.95 -13.08
CA TYR A 79 -14.34 14.73 -12.33
C TYR A 79 -15.54 15.40 -12.99
N LYS A 80 -16.74 14.84 -12.77
CA LYS A 80 -18.02 15.39 -13.22
C LYS A 80 -19.06 15.24 -12.14
N MET A 81 -19.71 16.36 -11.77
CA MET A 81 -20.85 16.33 -10.85
C MET A 81 -22.16 16.25 -11.64
N PHE A 82 -23.03 15.34 -11.24
CA PHE A 82 -24.36 15.18 -11.83
C PHE A 82 -25.43 15.91 -11.01
N SER A 83 -25.14 16.11 -9.73
CA SER A 83 -26.02 16.83 -8.81
C SER A 83 -25.19 17.65 -7.82
N LYS A 84 -25.86 18.37 -6.89
CA LYS A 84 -25.18 19.14 -5.83
C LYS A 84 -24.28 18.27 -4.95
N ARG A 85 -24.56 16.96 -4.81
CA ARG A 85 -23.84 16.05 -3.92
C ARG A 85 -23.13 14.91 -4.62
N TRP A 86 -23.62 14.44 -5.76
CA TRP A 86 -23.11 13.26 -6.43
C TRP A 86 -22.39 13.56 -7.73
N GLY A 87 -21.29 12.87 -7.94
CA GLY A 87 -20.49 12.92 -9.15
C GLY A 87 -19.71 11.64 -9.38
N VAL A 88 -18.85 11.68 -10.35
CA VAL A 88 -17.89 10.62 -10.69
C VAL A 88 -16.52 11.25 -10.92
N SER A 89 -15.47 10.54 -10.60
CA SER A 89 -14.10 10.87 -10.96
C SER A 89 -13.40 9.65 -11.55
N ALA A 90 -12.50 9.91 -12.48
CA ALA A 90 -11.60 8.91 -13.03
C ALA A 90 -10.26 9.58 -13.32
N GLY A 91 -9.17 8.84 -13.18
CA GLY A 91 -7.84 9.40 -13.31
C GLY A 91 -6.76 8.38 -13.64
N ALA A 92 -5.54 8.88 -13.58
CA ALA A 92 -4.33 8.09 -13.69
C ALA A 92 -3.33 8.59 -12.64
N HIS A 93 -2.88 7.69 -11.78
CA HIS A 93 -1.94 7.98 -10.70
C HIS A 93 -0.68 7.15 -10.90
N PHE A 94 0.42 7.79 -11.25
CA PHE A 94 1.73 7.15 -11.17
C PHE A 94 2.09 6.98 -9.69
N PHE A 95 2.60 5.83 -9.33
CA PHE A 95 3.07 5.54 -7.98
C PHE A 95 4.45 4.89 -8.01
N TRP A 96 5.23 5.18 -6.99
CA TRP A 96 6.41 4.47 -6.57
C TRP A 96 6.26 4.15 -5.09
N GLU A 97 6.35 2.88 -4.73
CA GLU A 97 6.06 2.39 -3.38
C GLU A 97 6.95 1.22 -3.04
N GLY A 98 7.12 0.97 -1.75
CA GLY A 98 7.92 -0.16 -1.28
C GLY A 98 7.80 -0.35 0.22
N PHE A 99 8.25 -1.50 0.69
CA PHE A 99 8.29 -1.81 2.12
C PHE A 99 9.39 -2.80 2.45
N HIS A 100 9.72 -2.84 3.72
CA HIS A 100 10.65 -3.80 4.30
C HIS A 100 9.98 -4.43 5.52
N THR A 101 10.01 -5.76 5.60
CA THR A 101 9.41 -6.53 6.71
C THR A 101 10.44 -7.45 7.32
N ASN A 102 10.44 -7.54 8.64
CA ASN A 102 11.22 -8.47 9.42
C ASN A 102 10.25 -9.24 10.33
N ALA A 103 10.22 -10.58 10.21
CA ALA A 103 9.29 -11.42 10.94
C ALA A 103 9.93 -12.75 11.35
N ASP A 104 9.62 -13.21 12.56
CA ASP A 104 9.98 -14.57 12.98
C ASP A 104 8.90 -15.53 12.48
N VAL A 105 9.36 -16.59 11.82
CA VAL A 105 8.51 -17.60 11.20
C VAL A 105 8.85 -19.01 11.73
N LYS A 106 7.87 -19.91 11.65
CA LYS A 106 8.04 -21.31 12.03
C LYS A 106 7.33 -22.21 11.03
N ASN A 107 8.09 -23.20 10.51
CA ASN A 107 7.62 -24.11 9.47
C ASN A 107 7.06 -23.37 8.24
N TYR A 108 7.69 -22.26 7.88
CA TYR A 108 7.35 -21.44 6.75
C TYR A 108 7.95 -22.04 5.48
N TYR A 109 7.11 -22.45 4.53
CA TYR A 109 7.59 -22.99 3.26
C TYR A 109 8.22 -21.90 2.42
N VAL A 110 9.43 -22.15 1.95
CA VAL A 110 10.24 -21.14 1.23
C VAL A 110 11.19 -21.82 0.24
N TRP A 111 11.55 -21.08 -0.79
CA TRP A 111 12.63 -21.43 -1.72
C TRP A 111 13.78 -20.48 -1.44
N LEU A 112 14.97 -21.06 -1.24
CA LEU A 112 16.19 -20.31 -0.93
C LEU A 112 17.27 -20.64 -1.95
N GLU A 113 18.15 -19.70 -2.26
CA GLU A 113 19.27 -19.89 -3.16
C GLU A 113 20.56 -20.06 -2.35
N GLN A 114 21.22 -21.16 -2.55
CA GLN A 114 22.50 -21.48 -1.90
C GLN A 114 23.50 -21.97 -2.96
N GLU A 115 24.63 -21.29 -3.13
CA GLU A 115 25.68 -21.64 -4.10
C GLU A 115 25.17 -21.83 -5.53
N GLY A 116 24.11 -21.10 -5.94
CA GLY A 116 23.49 -21.19 -7.26
C GLY A 116 22.47 -22.32 -7.42
N GLU A 117 22.19 -23.09 -6.36
CA GLU A 117 21.14 -24.10 -6.31
C GLU A 117 19.95 -23.62 -5.49
N VAL A 118 18.72 -23.90 -5.98
CA VAL A 118 17.48 -23.56 -5.26
C VAL A 118 17.07 -24.73 -4.38
N THR A 119 17.18 -24.54 -3.08
CA THR A 119 16.71 -25.48 -2.05
C THR A 119 15.33 -25.09 -1.57
N LYS A 120 14.40 -26.03 -1.51
CA LYS A 120 13.01 -25.86 -1.08
C LYS A 120 12.82 -26.53 0.27
N GLY A 121 12.01 -25.90 1.14
CA GLY A 121 11.77 -26.55 2.43
C GLY A 121 11.01 -25.65 3.42
N TYR A 122 10.98 -26.14 4.65
CA TYR A 122 10.29 -25.50 5.77
C TYR A 122 11.29 -24.77 6.68
N PHE A 123 11.29 -23.46 6.62
CA PHE A 123 12.18 -22.61 7.40
C PHE A 123 11.58 -22.27 8.77
N THR A 124 12.46 -22.20 9.77
CA THR A 124 12.17 -21.65 11.10
C THR A 124 13.30 -20.71 11.49
N GLY A 125 12.99 -19.47 11.81
CA GLY A 125 13.94 -18.40 12.11
C GLY A 125 13.38 -17.04 11.76
N THR A 126 14.26 -16.09 11.49
CA THR A 126 13.91 -14.74 11.03
C THR A 126 13.91 -14.67 9.51
N ASN A 127 12.83 -14.14 8.96
CA ASN A 127 12.63 -13.87 7.55
C ASN A 127 12.56 -12.35 7.32
N VAL A 128 13.42 -11.86 6.47
CA VAL A 128 13.46 -10.44 6.08
C VAL A 128 13.11 -10.33 4.61
N THR A 129 12.17 -9.46 4.27
CA THR A 129 11.76 -9.23 2.88
C THR A 129 11.71 -7.75 2.56
N SER A 130 12.05 -7.41 1.33
CA SER A 130 12.02 -6.05 0.79
C SER A 130 11.41 -6.07 -0.58
N THR A 131 10.48 -5.15 -0.81
CA THR A 131 9.77 -5.03 -2.08
C THR A 131 9.76 -3.57 -2.51
N GLU A 132 9.94 -3.34 -3.81
CA GLU A 132 9.79 -2.03 -4.44
C GLU A 132 9.01 -2.20 -5.73
N MET A 133 8.03 -1.33 -5.92
CA MET A 133 7.12 -1.40 -7.07
C MET A 133 6.80 0.00 -7.58
N TRP A 134 6.66 0.13 -8.91
CA TRP A 134 6.12 1.33 -9.50
C TRP A 134 5.28 1.02 -10.73
N GLY A 135 4.30 1.90 -10.97
CA GLY A 135 3.31 1.67 -11.99
C GLY A 135 2.31 2.81 -12.09
N VAL A 136 1.15 2.50 -12.63
CA VAL A 136 0.02 3.43 -12.76
C VAL A 136 -1.25 2.79 -12.24
N THR A 137 -1.96 3.51 -11.37
CA THR A 137 -3.32 3.16 -10.91
C THR A 137 -4.35 3.99 -11.69
N LEU A 138 -5.38 3.32 -12.16
CA LEU A 138 -6.52 3.88 -12.90
C LEU A 138 -7.79 3.74 -12.06
N PRO A 139 -8.14 4.71 -11.21
CA PRO A 139 -9.35 4.69 -10.41
C PRO A 139 -10.58 5.12 -11.20
N LEU A 140 -11.75 4.55 -10.83
CA LEU A 140 -13.06 4.99 -11.26
C LEU A 140 -13.97 5.10 -10.04
N LEU A 141 -14.19 6.33 -9.56
CA LEU A 141 -14.78 6.58 -8.25
C LEU A 141 -16.14 7.30 -8.36
N ALA A 142 -17.09 6.85 -7.56
CA ALA A 142 -18.27 7.65 -7.23
C ALA A 142 -17.87 8.68 -6.17
N THR A 143 -18.17 9.96 -6.42
CA THR A 143 -17.83 11.07 -5.53
C THR A 143 -19.07 11.58 -4.83
N PHE A 144 -19.00 11.69 -3.51
CA PHE A 144 -20.04 12.28 -2.67
C PHE A 144 -19.52 13.49 -1.93
N ARG A 145 -20.17 14.64 -2.12
CA ARG A 145 -19.91 15.88 -1.42
C ARG A 145 -20.60 15.85 -0.06
N MET A 146 -19.85 15.60 1.01
CA MET A 146 -20.39 15.60 2.37
C MET A 146 -20.71 17.00 2.85
N SER A 147 -19.83 17.97 2.54
CA SER A 147 -19.95 19.37 2.89
C SER A 147 -19.30 20.25 1.81
N PRO A 148 -19.41 21.60 1.90
CA PRO A 148 -18.72 22.51 0.97
C PRO A 148 -17.21 22.32 0.90
N ARG A 149 -16.60 21.78 1.96
CA ARG A 149 -15.15 21.56 2.05
C ARG A 149 -14.72 20.10 1.96
N TRP A 150 -15.64 19.14 2.16
CA TRP A 150 -15.31 17.73 2.22
C TRP A 150 -15.98 16.92 1.12
N ASN A 151 -15.16 16.19 0.39
CA ASN A 151 -15.60 15.17 -0.55
C ASN A 151 -15.08 13.82 -0.11
N VAL A 152 -15.87 12.79 -0.31
CA VAL A 152 -15.49 11.39 -0.18
C VAL A 152 -15.76 10.73 -1.52
N SER A 153 -14.82 9.95 -2.01
CA SER A 153 -14.99 9.18 -3.23
C SER A 153 -14.63 7.73 -2.95
N ALA A 154 -15.31 6.80 -3.60
CA ALA A 154 -15.00 5.39 -3.49
C ALA A 154 -15.37 4.67 -4.79
N GLY A 155 -14.61 3.63 -5.13
CA GLY A 155 -14.86 2.82 -6.29
C GLY A 155 -13.73 1.85 -6.61
N PRO A 156 -13.85 1.10 -7.70
CA PRO A 156 -12.82 0.20 -8.16
C PRO A 156 -11.61 0.95 -8.72
N TYR A 157 -10.46 0.29 -8.65
CA TYR A 157 -9.26 0.69 -9.38
C TYR A 157 -8.59 -0.49 -10.06
N LEU A 158 -7.81 -0.18 -11.09
CA LEU A 158 -6.90 -1.07 -11.78
C LEU A 158 -5.48 -0.51 -11.66
N SER A 159 -4.55 -1.28 -11.12
CA SER A 159 -3.11 -0.93 -11.12
C SER A 159 -2.36 -1.78 -12.14
N LEU A 160 -1.48 -1.12 -12.88
CA LEU A 160 -0.56 -1.71 -13.86
C LEU A 160 0.86 -1.48 -13.34
N TYR A 161 1.56 -2.56 -12.99
CA TYR A 161 2.94 -2.50 -12.51
C TYR A 161 3.90 -2.60 -13.68
N PHE A 162 4.83 -1.66 -13.79
CA PHE A 162 5.87 -1.64 -14.83
C PHE A 162 7.20 -2.18 -14.32
N HIS A 163 7.42 -2.08 -13.02
CA HIS A 163 8.59 -2.60 -12.35
C HIS A 163 8.21 -3.12 -10.97
N GLN A 164 8.73 -4.30 -10.65
CA GLN A 164 8.52 -4.95 -9.38
C GLN A 164 9.83 -5.61 -8.97
N THR A 165 10.27 -5.38 -7.75
CA THR A 165 11.39 -6.08 -7.13
C THR A 165 10.91 -6.79 -5.87
N PHE A 166 11.44 -7.94 -5.66
CA PHE A 166 11.27 -8.69 -4.42
C PHE A 166 12.60 -9.32 -4.06
N SER A 167 13.11 -9.00 -2.90
CA SER A 167 14.31 -9.61 -2.35
C SER A 167 14.07 -9.98 -0.91
N GLY A 168 14.80 -10.95 -0.42
CA GLY A 168 14.71 -11.35 0.96
C GLY A 168 15.84 -12.29 1.34
N GLU A 169 15.96 -12.50 2.63
CA GLU A 169 16.94 -13.37 3.23
C GLU A 169 16.41 -13.98 4.53
N VAL A 170 16.95 -15.12 4.89
CA VAL A 170 16.58 -15.82 6.11
C VAL A 170 17.83 -16.12 6.94
N PHE A 171 17.67 -16.05 8.27
CA PHE A 171 18.73 -16.31 9.25
C PHE A 171 18.16 -16.70 10.62
N ASP A 172 19.01 -16.96 11.58
CA ASP A 172 18.61 -17.27 12.95
C ASP A 172 17.94 -16.08 13.65
N ASN A 173 16.95 -16.38 14.48
CA ASN A 173 16.26 -15.38 15.29
C ASN A 173 17.11 -14.97 16.52
N ASP A 174 16.58 -14.06 17.33
CA ASP A 174 17.27 -13.57 18.53
C ASP A 174 17.52 -14.65 19.60
N GLU A 175 16.86 -15.81 19.48
CA GLU A 175 17.07 -17.00 20.32
C GLU A 175 18.11 -17.96 19.74
N GLY A 176 18.74 -17.61 18.60
CA GLY A 176 19.70 -18.45 17.91
C GLY A 176 19.08 -19.64 17.17
N VAL A 177 17.80 -19.55 16.81
CA VAL A 177 17.09 -20.60 16.07
C VAL A 177 16.99 -20.17 14.61
N GLY A 178 17.72 -20.87 13.72
CA GLY A 178 17.69 -20.65 12.27
C GLY A 178 17.99 -21.96 11.53
N TYR A 179 16.99 -22.54 10.86
CA TYR A 179 17.20 -23.74 10.07
C TYR A 179 16.12 -23.93 9.00
N LEU A 180 16.52 -24.51 7.88
CA LEU A 180 15.64 -25.05 6.86
C LEU A 180 15.53 -26.56 7.02
N ARG A 181 14.34 -27.14 6.85
CA ARG A 181 14.11 -28.56 6.69
C ARG A 181 13.72 -28.88 5.26
N GLU A 182 14.53 -29.65 4.58
CA GLU A 182 14.26 -30.02 3.19
C GLU A 182 13.01 -30.91 3.09
N ASP A 183 12.23 -30.69 2.03
CA ASP A 183 11.09 -31.47 1.57
C ASP A 183 9.94 -31.68 2.56
N THR A 184 10.24 -31.85 3.85
CA THR A 184 9.22 -32.10 4.87
C THR A 184 9.51 -31.38 6.18
N PRO A 185 8.48 -31.06 7.00
CA PRO A 185 8.68 -30.44 8.32
C PRO A 185 9.54 -31.28 9.30
N THR A 186 9.81 -32.52 8.97
CA THR A 186 10.65 -33.46 9.76
C THR A 186 11.97 -33.82 9.08
N GLY A 187 12.26 -33.24 7.92
CA GLY A 187 13.49 -33.50 7.14
C GLY A 187 14.77 -33.05 7.82
N THR A 188 15.90 -33.29 7.13
CA THR A 188 17.24 -32.88 7.59
C THR A 188 17.28 -31.38 7.82
N LYS A 189 17.94 -30.95 8.88
CA LYS A 189 18.13 -29.54 9.21
C LYS A 189 19.37 -28.97 8.53
N ILE A 190 19.21 -27.93 7.76
CA ILE A 190 20.29 -27.06 7.26
C ILE A 190 20.29 -25.80 8.12
N LEU A 191 21.39 -25.50 8.78
CA LEU A 191 21.50 -24.34 9.66
C LEU A 191 21.67 -23.07 8.84
N MET A 192 20.95 -22.02 9.22
CA MET A 192 21.00 -20.69 8.66
C MET A 192 21.36 -19.73 9.77
N THR A 193 22.37 -18.90 9.55
CA THR A 193 22.89 -17.98 10.59
C THR A 193 22.88 -16.54 10.12
N ARG A 194 22.83 -15.60 11.06
CA ARG A 194 22.91 -14.17 10.79
C ARG A 194 24.26 -13.73 10.23
N GLU A 195 25.33 -14.48 10.50
CA GLU A 195 26.64 -14.23 9.92
C GLU A 195 26.71 -14.59 8.43
N ASN A 196 25.88 -15.56 8.01
CA ASN A 196 25.76 -15.99 6.61
C ASN A 196 24.27 -16.17 6.25
N PRO A 197 23.54 -15.07 6.00
CA PRO A 197 22.13 -15.11 5.64
C PRO A 197 21.96 -15.78 4.26
N THR A 198 20.87 -16.53 4.11
CA THR A 198 20.58 -17.21 2.85
C THR A 198 19.49 -16.44 2.08
N PRO A 199 19.78 -15.97 0.85
CA PRO A 199 18.85 -15.16 0.08
C PRO A 199 17.75 -16.00 -0.59
N TYR A 200 16.70 -15.28 -0.98
CA TYR A 200 15.69 -15.77 -1.93
C TYR A 200 16.27 -15.81 -3.35
N PRO A 201 15.75 -16.68 -4.24
CA PRO A 201 16.11 -16.66 -5.66
C PRO A 201 15.81 -15.33 -6.34
N ASP A 202 16.74 -14.87 -7.19
CA ASP A 202 16.63 -13.59 -7.89
C ASP A 202 15.46 -13.51 -8.87
N ASN A 203 14.89 -14.65 -9.29
CA ASN A 203 13.79 -14.71 -10.26
C ASN A 203 12.40 -14.57 -9.64
N PHE A 204 12.26 -14.29 -8.34
CA PHE A 204 10.96 -14.08 -7.69
C PHE A 204 10.17 -12.90 -8.26
N PRO A 205 10.77 -11.75 -8.63
CA PRO A 205 10.02 -10.66 -9.25
C PRO A 205 9.28 -11.05 -10.53
N GLU A 206 9.81 -11.99 -11.31
CA GLU A 206 9.16 -12.51 -12.52
C GLU A 206 7.87 -13.28 -12.25
N LYS A 207 7.64 -13.67 -11.00
CA LYS A 207 6.45 -14.40 -10.53
C LYS A 207 5.40 -13.47 -9.92
N MET A 208 5.65 -12.16 -9.90
CA MET A 208 4.68 -11.18 -9.43
C MET A 208 3.68 -10.84 -10.53
N GLN A 209 2.42 -10.58 -10.13
CA GLN A 209 1.36 -10.18 -11.05
C GLN A 209 1.60 -8.75 -11.56
N PRO A 210 1.57 -8.52 -12.87
CA PRO A 210 1.73 -7.18 -13.43
C PRO A 210 0.49 -6.30 -13.27
N VAL A 211 -0.62 -6.87 -12.79
CA VAL A 211 -1.91 -6.19 -12.68
C VAL A 211 -2.55 -6.47 -11.32
N ALA A 212 -3.06 -5.43 -10.68
CA ALA A 212 -3.88 -5.56 -9.48
C ALA A 212 -5.24 -4.86 -9.66
N LEU A 213 -6.26 -5.46 -9.04
CA LEU A 213 -7.61 -4.90 -8.93
C LEU A 213 -7.93 -4.68 -7.45
N GLY A 214 -8.63 -3.60 -7.15
CA GLY A 214 -9.00 -3.29 -5.77
C GLY A 214 -10.08 -2.23 -5.67
N ILE A 215 -10.23 -1.73 -4.45
CA ILE A 215 -11.14 -0.64 -4.09
C ILE A 215 -10.30 0.53 -3.56
N GLU A 216 -10.53 1.71 -4.11
CA GLU A 216 -9.95 2.96 -3.63
C GLU A 216 -11.01 3.75 -2.85
N ILE A 217 -10.61 4.32 -1.73
CA ILE A 217 -11.39 5.30 -0.96
C ILE A 217 -10.57 6.58 -0.87
N ALA A 218 -11.16 7.69 -1.30
CA ALA A 218 -10.52 9.00 -1.33
C ALA A 218 -11.25 10.00 -0.45
N PHE A 219 -10.49 10.83 0.25
CA PHE A 219 -10.97 11.95 1.04
C PHE A 219 -10.28 13.22 0.55
N ASP A 220 -11.03 14.22 0.16
CA ASP A 220 -10.53 15.53 -0.25
C ASP A 220 -11.06 16.61 0.69
N TRP A 221 -10.16 17.35 1.30
CA TRP A 221 -10.47 18.52 2.10
C TRP A 221 -10.01 19.79 1.38
N LYS A 222 -10.96 20.66 1.08
CA LYS A 222 -10.69 21.97 0.45
C LYS A 222 -10.07 22.91 1.47
N ALA A 223 -8.74 23.04 1.44
CA ALA A 223 -8.00 23.95 2.30
C ALA A 223 -8.08 25.41 1.80
N MET A 224 -7.95 25.61 0.47
CA MET A 224 -7.97 26.93 -0.20
C MET A 224 -8.80 26.86 -1.49
N LYS A 225 -8.94 27.99 -2.19
CA LYS A 225 -9.75 28.09 -3.42
C LYS A 225 -9.41 27.03 -4.47
N HIS A 226 -8.13 26.75 -4.69
CA HIS A 226 -7.62 25.79 -5.67
C HIS A 226 -6.81 24.65 -5.06
N MET A 227 -6.59 24.65 -3.74
CA MET A 227 -5.76 23.67 -3.05
C MET A 227 -6.59 22.81 -2.10
N ASN A 228 -6.45 21.51 -2.25
CA ASN A 228 -7.01 20.50 -1.35
C ASN A 228 -5.88 19.74 -0.65
N VAL A 229 -6.13 19.27 0.55
CA VAL A 229 -5.40 18.16 1.16
C VAL A 229 -6.21 16.90 0.88
N PHE A 230 -5.55 15.84 0.49
CA PHE A 230 -6.23 14.58 0.22
C PHE A 230 -5.59 13.41 0.96
N GLY A 231 -6.40 12.38 1.15
CA GLY A 231 -5.98 11.05 1.58
C GLY A 231 -6.63 10.01 0.68
N LEU A 232 -5.86 9.02 0.24
CA LEU A 232 -6.34 7.85 -0.50
C LEU A 232 -6.04 6.60 0.33
N LEU A 233 -6.89 5.61 0.21
CA LEU A 233 -6.66 4.26 0.71
C LEU A 233 -6.96 3.28 -0.43
N ASP A 234 -5.92 2.60 -0.89
CA ASP A 234 -5.97 1.58 -1.92
C ASP A 234 -5.93 0.21 -1.26
N TRP A 235 -7.00 -0.55 -1.39
CA TRP A 235 -7.11 -1.92 -0.91
C TRP A 235 -7.18 -2.88 -2.09
N GLY A 236 -6.06 -3.55 -2.38
CA GLY A 236 -6.00 -4.57 -3.42
C GLY A 236 -6.76 -5.83 -3.02
N MET A 237 -7.51 -6.36 -3.97
CA MET A 237 -8.31 -7.59 -3.81
C MET A 237 -7.73 -8.78 -4.58
N THR A 238 -6.70 -8.54 -5.40
CA THR A 238 -5.96 -9.56 -6.12
C THR A 238 -4.66 -9.88 -5.40
N ASP A 239 -4.25 -11.15 -5.50
CA ASP A 239 -2.94 -11.59 -5.02
C ASP A 239 -1.82 -10.92 -5.83
N ILE A 240 -0.71 -10.58 -5.20
CA ILE A 240 0.48 -10.05 -5.88
C ILE A 240 1.28 -11.15 -6.61
N TRP A 241 1.05 -12.42 -6.27
CA TRP A 241 1.77 -13.55 -6.84
C TRP A 241 1.01 -14.20 -8.00
N ASP A 242 1.74 -14.76 -8.96
CA ASP A 242 1.17 -15.62 -9.98
C ASP A 242 0.52 -16.86 -9.34
N ARG A 243 -0.61 -17.32 -9.92
CA ARG A 243 -1.37 -18.46 -9.39
C ARG A 243 -0.58 -19.77 -9.38
N ASN A 244 0.44 -19.88 -10.20
CA ASN A 244 1.31 -21.06 -10.31
C ASN A 244 2.57 -20.93 -9.46
N PHE A 245 2.71 -19.86 -8.68
CA PHE A 245 3.86 -19.65 -7.82
C PHE A 245 3.67 -20.37 -6.48
N GLU A 246 4.46 -21.42 -6.27
CA GLU A 246 4.32 -22.31 -5.12
C GLU A 246 5.26 -21.99 -3.94
N ALA A 247 6.20 -21.05 -4.12
CA ALA A 247 7.18 -20.72 -3.08
C ALA A 247 6.57 -20.00 -1.87
N ILE A 248 5.43 -19.33 -2.07
CA ILE A 248 4.67 -18.67 -1.02
C ILE A 248 3.25 -19.26 -1.02
N THR A 249 2.88 -19.91 0.07
CA THR A 249 1.66 -20.73 0.17
C THR A 249 0.40 -19.94 0.52
N PHE A 250 0.50 -18.64 0.75
CA PHE A 250 -0.60 -17.76 1.11
C PHE A 250 -0.67 -16.54 0.18
N LYS A 251 -1.86 -16.00 0.06
CA LYS A 251 -2.12 -14.80 -0.76
C LYS A 251 -1.67 -13.55 -0.04
N MET A 252 -1.09 -12.61 -0.80
CA MET A 252 -0.67 -11.30 -0.32
C MET A 252 -1.41 -10.20 -1.05
N TYR A 253 -1.97 -9.25 -0.31
CA TYR A 253 -2.78 -8.18 -0.85
C TYR A 253 -2.10 -6.82 -0.64
N PRO A 254 -2.01 -5.96 -1.66
CA PRO A 254 -1.48 -4.61 -1.51
C PRO A 254 -2.47 -3.73 -0.75
N ILE A 255 -1.99 -3.04 0.28
CA ILE A 255 -2.76 -2.05 1.04
C ILE A 255 -1.87 -0.83 1.23
N TYR A 256 -2.25 0.27 0.56
CA TYR A 256 -1.49 1.50 0.57
C TYR A 256 -2.36 2.70 0.93
N ALA A 257 -1.78 3.62 1.67
CA ALA A 257 -2.38 4.91 1.97
C ALA A 257 -1.51 6.02 1.37
N THR A 258 -2.15 6.98 0.72
CA THR A 258 -1.48 8.16 0.17
C THR A 258 -2.04 9.41 0.83
N VAL A 259 -1.17 10.31 1.27
CA VAL A 259 -1.55 11.62 1.79
C VAL A 259 -0.80 12.69 1.01
N GLY A 260 -1.50 13.77 0.63
CA GLY A 260 -0.87 14.77 -0.20
C GLY A 260 -1.68 16.04 -0.44
N LEU A 261 -1.20 16.78 -1.43
CA LEU A 261 -1.82 18.02 -1.90
C LEU A 261 -2.39 17.82 -3.30
N ALA A 262 -3.55 18.42 -3.53
CA ALA A 262 -4.21 18.41 -4.82
C ALA A 262 -4.51 19.83 -5.27
N TYR A 263 -4.22 20.12 -6.54
CA TYR A 263 -4.56 21.38 -7.18
C TYR A 263 -5.75 21.17 -8.13
N ARG A 264 -6.77 22.00 -7.97
CA ARG A 264 -7.99 21.96 -8.76
C ARG A 264 -8.04 23.11 -9.76
N TYR A 265 -8.18 22.76 -11.03
CA TYR A 265 -8.33 23.70 -12.15
C TYR A 265 -9.78 24.10 -12.36
#